data_5aa8e94fa0e7338620c7fed7cd4f7250
#
_entry.id   5aa8e94fa0e7338620c7fed7cd4f7250
#
_cell.length_a   1.000
_cell.length_b   1.000
_cell.length_c   1.000
_cell.angle_alpha   90.00
_cell.angle_beta   90.00
_cell.angle_gamma   90.00
#
_symmetry.space_group_name_H-M   'P 1'
#
loop_
_entity.id
_entity.type
_entity.pdbx_description
1 polymer ?
#
loop_
_entity_poly.entity_id
_entity_poly.type
_entity_poly.pdbx_seq_one_letter_code
_entity_poly.pdbx_strand_id
1 'polypeptide(L)'
;MMEREETRNLETIPVGSLGIIPLRGCESLAQRVDQYLVRWRTQRESEHKDSLAFAGYQRDSYILKSKVPRFGSGEAKGVILESVRGTDLYLLVDVTNYSQTYSLCGHENHMSPDDHYQDLKRIIAAVGGKARRITVIMPFLYESRQHKRTARESLDCALALQELVKMGVDNIITFDAHDPRVQNSIPLNGFETVQASYQFIKNLLRTEPDLQIDSNHMMVISPDEGGMGRAIYIANVLGLDMGMFYKRRDYTRVVNGRNPIVAHEFLGTSVEGKDMIIIDDMISSGESVLEVASALKQRGARKIFICTTFGLFTSGMEKFDKAYACGNINRVLTTNLIYQPEELLTVSYTHLRAHETRHDL
;
A
#
# COMPACT_ATOMS: atom_id res chain seq x y z
N MET A 1 46.17 25.55 -7.04
CA MET A 1 45.02 26.32 -6.53
C MET A 1 43.79 25.59 -7.06
N MET A 2 43.24 24.66 -6.27
CA MET A 2 42.00 23.97 -6.61
C MET A 2 40.88 24.80 -6.02
N GLU A 3 40.05 25.39 -6.88
CA GLU A 3 38.78 26.01 -6.47
C GLU A 3 37.89 24.93 -5.89
N ARG A 4 37.52 25.10 -4.62
CA ARG A 4 36.47 24.33 -4.03
C ARG A 4 35.17 24.74 -4.71
N GLU A 5 34.56 23.84 -5.48
CA GLU A 5 33.15 23.94 -5.85
C GLU A 5 32.34 24.03 -4.57
N GLU A 6 31.91 25.23 -4.24
CA GLU A 6 30.80 25.43 -3.29
C GLU A 6 29.58 24.76 -3.89
N THR A 7 29.27 23.56 -3.38
CA THR A 7 27.96 22.97 -3.58
C THR A 7 26.93 23.97 -3.03
N ARG A 8 26.34 24.75 -3.92
CA ARG A 8 25.15 25.57 -3.61
C ARG A 8 24.09 24.61 -3.10
N ASN A 9 23.92 24.56 -1.79
CA ASN A 9 22.73 24.01 -1.17
C ASN A 9 21.56 24.83 -1.70
N LEU A 10 20.86 24.31 -2.70
CA LEU A 10 19.58 24.84 -3.14
C LEU A 10 18.61 24.62 -1.99
N GLU A 11 18.49 25.62 -1.11
CA GLU A 11 17.45 25.67 -0.09
C GLU A 11 16.12 25.84 -0.83
N THR A 12 15.42 24.73 -1.02
CA THR A 12 14.06 24.77 -1.58
C THR A 12 13.13 25.38 -0.55
N ILE A 13 12.53 26.51 -0.90
CA ILE A 13 11.47 27.12 -0.07
C ILE A 13 10.30 26.14 -0.01
N PRO A 14 9.85 25.76 1.18
CA PRO A 14 8.70 24.88 1.33
C PRO A 14 7.44 25.47 0.69
N VAL A 15 6.58 24.62 0.14
CA VAL A 15 5.32 25.02 -0.50
C VAL A 15 4.41 25.74 0.48
N GLY A 16 4.35 25.27 1.72
CA GLY A 16 3.56 25.84 2.80
C GLY A 16 3.90 25.14 4.12
N SER A 17 3.30 25.57 5.22
CA SER A 17 3.40 24.84 6.49
C SER A 17 2.74 23.47 6.37
N LEU A 18 3.45 22.42 6.80
CA LEU A 18 2.94 21.06 6.74
C LEU A 18 1.70 20.87 7.63
N GLY A 19 0.68 20.22 7.11
CA GLY A 19 -0.50 19.79 7.86
C GLY A 19 -0.93 18.38 7.43
N ILE A 20 -1.29 17.55 8.39
CA ILE A 20 -1.76 16.17 8.15
C ILE A 20 -3.14 16.02 8.74
N ILE A 21 -4.11 15.64 7.93
CA ILE A 21 -5.46 15.28 8.39
C ILE A 21 -5.64 13.78 8.20
N PRO A 22 -5.59 12.97 9.27
CA PRO A 22 -6.04 11.60 9.21
C PRO A 22 -7.55 11.55 9.10
N LEU A 23 -8.07 10.77 8.16
CA LEU A 23 -9.45 10.38 8.16
C LEU A 23 -9.69 9.27 9.20
N ARG A 24 -10.94 9.04 9.51
CA ARG A 24 -11.35 8.06 10.52
C ARG A 24 -10.74 6.69 10.25
N GLY A 25 -10.09 6.12 11.27
CA GLY A 25 -9.38 4.84 11.20
C GLY A 25 -7.90 4.94 10.80
N CYS A 26 -7.42 6.16 10.44
CA CYS A 26 -6.01 6.41 10.11
C CYS A 26 -5.23 7.11 11.24
N GLU A 27 -5.84 7.37 12.38
CA GLU A 27 -5.28 8.19 13.45
C GLU A 27 -3.96 7.59 13.98
N SER A 28 -3.93 6.29 14.21
CA SER A 28 -2.74 5.57 14.70
C SER A 28 -1.57 5.63 13.71
N LEU A 29 -1.84 5.47 12.41
CA LEU A 29 -0.82 5.57 11.37
C LEU A 29 -0.29 7.02 11.28
N ALA A 30 -1.19 8.00 11.28
CA ALA A 30 -0.83 9.40 11.23
C ALA A 30 0.01 9.84 12.45
N GLN A 31 -0.32 9.38 13.65
CA GLN A 31 0.47 9.66 14.85
C GLN A 31 1.91 9.15 14.74
N ARG A 32 2.11 7.95 14.20
CA ARG A 32 3.46 7.42 13.97
C ARG A 32 4.22 8.23 12.92
N VAL A 33 3.56 8.60 11.83
CA VAL A 33 4.16 9.47 10.80
C VAL A 33 4.53 10.83 11.39
N ASP A 34 3.64 11.43 12.17
CA ASP A 34 3.84 12.71 12.83
C ASP A 34 5.05 12.70 13.78
N GLN A 35 5.12 11.73 14.67
CA GLN A 35 6.25 11.54 15.59
C GLN A 35 7.58 11.41 14.84
N TYR A 36 7.55 10.73 13.70
CA TYR A 36 8.71 10.56 12.86
C TYR A 36 9.15 11.87 12.21
N LEU A 37 8.21 12.64 11.68
CA LEU A 37 8.46 13.94 11.07
C LEU A 37 8.98 14.95 12.09
N VAL A 38 8.40 14.98 13.30
CA VAL A 38 8.87 15.83 14.42
C VAL A 38 10.31 15.48 14.77
N ARG A 39 10.63 14.18 14.95
CA ARG A 39 12.00 13.73 15.23
C ARG A 39 12.97 14.15 14.13
N TRP A 40 12.65 13.92 12.90
CA TRP A 40 13.50 14.28 11.74
C TRP A 40 13.78 15.77 11.69
N ARG A 41 12.78 16.59 11.94
CA ARG A 41 12.96 18.04 11.92
C ARG A 41 13.81 18.52 13.06
N THR A 42 13.63 17.97 14.25
CA THR A 42 14.49 18.28 15.42
C THR A 42 15.95 17.90 15.17
N GLN A 43 16.20 16.74 14.56
CA GLN A 43 17.55 16.33 14.19
C GLN A 43 18.18 17.27 13.15
N ARG A 44 17.45 17.66 12.12
CA ARG A 44 17.94 18.59 11.10
C ARG A 44 18.23 19.99 11.64
N GLU A 45 17.52 20.41 12.66
CA GLU A 45 17.77 21.69 13.35
C GLU A 45 19.14 21.68 14.04
N SER A 46 19.47 20.60 14.75
CA SER A 46 20.77 20.45 15.43
C SER A 46 21.95 20.40 14.46
N GLU A 47 21.69 19.99 13.20
CA GLU A 47 22.75 19.79 12.19
C GLU A 47 23.11 21.06 11.43
N HIS A 48 22.30 22.12 11.34
CA HIS A 48 22.66 23.31 10.53
C HIS A 48 21.64 24.43 10.42
N LYS A 49 20.73 24.87 11.33
CA LYS A 49 19.79 25.55 10.47
C LYS A 49 19.03 26.70 11.10
N ASP A 50 19.79 27.78 11.13
CA ASP A 50 19.29 29.16 11.34
C ASP A 50 18.60 29.76 10.08
N SER A 51 18.23 28.94 9.10
CA SER A 51 17.58 29.45 7.89
C SER A 51 16.16 29.91 8.20
N LEU A 52 15.88 31.20 7.91
CA LEU A 52 14.53 31.77 8.01
C LEU A 52 13.51 31.05 7.12
N ALA A 53 13.95 30.31 6.09
CA ALA A 53 13.10 29.48 5.24
C ALA A 53 12.40 28.35 6.02
N PHE A 54 12.93 27.98 7.18
CA PHE A 54 12.35 26.96 8.06
C PHE A 54 11.65 27.53 9.30
N ALA A 55 11.66 28.85 9.50
CA ALA A 55 10.95 29.47 10.60
C ALA A 55 9.45 29.17 10.52
N GLY A 56 8.87 28.69 11.62
CA GLY A 56 7.47 28.29 11.70
C GLY A 56 7.13 26.89 11.17
N TYR A 57 8.14 26.14 10.68
CA TYR A 57 7.98 24.73 10.27
C TYR A 57 8.16 23.75 11.41
N GLN A 58 8.73 24.19 12.52
CA GLN A 58 8.85 23.38 13.72
C GLN A 58 7.54 23.42 14.50
N ARG A 59 7.02 22.25 14.76
CA ARG A 59 5.82 22.04 15.57
C ARG A 59 5.98 20.77 16.37
N ASP A 60 5.32 20.72 17.52
CA ASP A 60 5.21 19.51 18.33
C ASP A 60 4.33 18.45 17.67
N SER A 61 3.49 18.85 16.72
CA SER A 61 2.67 17.97 15.88
C SER A 61 2.21 18.70 14.61
N TYR A 62 2.12 17.95 13.52
CA TYR A 62 1.60 18.39 12.22
C TYR A 62 0.17 17.92 11.98
N ILE A 63 -0.41 17.16 12.93
CA ILE A 63 -1.79 16.67 12.82
C ILE A 63 -2.77 17.81 13.02
N LEU A 64 -3.69 17.96 12.06
CA LEU A 64 -4.81 18.89 12.12
C LEU A 64 -6.11 18.12 12.38
N LYS A 65 -6.94 18.66 13.28
CA LYS A 65 -8.16 18.00 13.72
C LYS A 65 -9.30 18.20 12.73
N SER A 66 -9.94 17.10 12.38
CA SER A 66 -11.16 17.08 11.57
C SER A 66 -12.16 16.06 12.12
N LYS A 67 -13.38 16.10 11.60
CA LYS A 67 -14.41 15.10 11.90
C LYS A 67 -15.41 15.00 10.75
N VAL A 68 -16.02 13.85 10.62
CA VAL A 68 -17.11 13.60 9.65
C VAL A 68 -18.31 13.02 10.42
N PRO A 69 -19.09 13.86 11.12
CA PRO A 69 -20.26 13.39 11.84
C PRO A 69 -21.33 12.90 10.89
N ARG A 70 -21.98 11.78 11.27
CA ARG A 70 -23.12 11.20 10.56
C ARG A 70 -24.44 11.69 11.15
N PHE A 71 -25.41 11.91 10.28
CA PHE A 71 -26.81 12.06 10.65
C PHE A 71 -27.45 10.65 10.80
N GLY A 72 -28.61 10.57 11.45
CA GLY A 72 -29.30 9.29 11.63
C GLY A 72 -29.71 8.60 10.33
N SER A 73 -29.84 9.36 9.23
CA SER A 73 -30.07 8.86 7.86
C SER A 73 -28.82 8.28 7.17
N GLY A 74 -27.64 8.33 7.84
CA GLY A 74 -26.37 7.92 7.24
C GLY A 74 -25.64 9.02 6.46
N GLU A 75 -26.30 10.13 6.14
CA GLU A 75 -25.64 11.30 5.56
C GLU A 75 -24.58 11.87 6.50
N ALA A 76 -23.59 12.57 5.94
CA ALA A 76 -22.52 13.14 6.73
C ALA A 76 -22.07 14.51 6.23
N LYS A 77 -21.30 15.22 7.06
CA LYS A 77 -20.62 16.46 6.67
C LYS A 77 -19.17 16.46 7.12
N GLY A 78 -18.27 16.95 6.25
CA GLY A 78 -16.88 17.20 6.63
C GLY A 78 -16.75 18.47 7.46
N VAL A 79 -15.98 18.42 8.55
CA VAL A 79 -15.70 19.57 9.41
C VAL A 79 -14.21 19.60 9.73
N ILE A 80 -13.55 20.72 9.46
CA ILE A 80 -12.17 20.98 9.85
C ILE A 80 -12.21 21.90 11.08
N LEU A 81 -11.49 21.52 12.13
CA LEU A 81 -11.54 22.20 13.42
C LEU A 81 -10.42 23.22 13.62
N GLU A 82 -9.44 23.23 12.71
CA GLU A 82 -8.27 24.11 12.77
C GLU A 82 -8.05 24.79 11.41
N SER A 83 -7.23 25.84 11.38
CA SER A 83 -6.97 26.56 10.13
C SER A 83 -6.07 25.74 9.20
N VAL A 84 -6.49 25.56 7.96
CA VAL A 84 -5.71 24.96 6.87
C VAL A 84 -5.21 26.00 5.87
N ARG A 85 -5.36 27.28 6.18
CA ARG A 85 -5.00 28.36 5.26
C ARG A 85 -3.51 28.38 4.97
N GLY A 86 -3.18 28.28 3.68
CA GLY A 86 -1.81 28.32 3.19
C GLY A 86 -0.97 27.09 3.52
N THR A 87 -1.59 26.00 4.02
CA THR A 87 -0.86 24.77 4.35
C THR A 87 -0.53 23.95 3.11
N ASP A 88 0.57 23.21 3.17
CA ASP A 88 0.84 22.03 2.37
C ASP A 88 0.16 20.84 3.08
N LEU A 89 -1.04 20.50 2.62
CA LEU A 89 -1.99 19.64 3.32
C LEU A 89 -1.95 18.20 2.80
N TYR A 90 -1.77 17.26 3.71
CA TYR A 90 -1.81 15.83 3.44
C TYR A 90 -3.04 15.19 4.09
N LEU A 91 -3.86 14.53 3.27
CA LEU A 91 -5.05 13.81 3.72
C LEU A 91 -4.74 12.31 3.68
N LEU A 92 -4.80 11.64 4.83
CA LEU A 92 -4.51 10.21 4.94
C LEU A 92 -5.81 9.43 5.08
N VAL A 93 -6.06 8.46 4.19
CA VAL A 93 -7.27 7.63 4.17
C VAL A 93 -6.96 6.17 3.91
N ASP A 94 -7.49 5.29 4.77
CA ASP A 94 -7.54 3.84 4.52
C ASP A 94 -8.96 3.46 4.10
N VAL A 95 -9.15 3.24 2.81
CA VAL A 95 -10.46 2.90 2.23
C VAL A 95 -10.88 1.46 2.54
N THR A 96 -9.97 0.64 3.04
CA THR A 96 -10.24 -0.78 3.35
C THR A 96 -10.61 -1.02 4.81
N ASN A 97 -10.60 0.02 5.65
CA ASN A 97 -10.82 -0.12 7.10
C ASN A 97 -12.28 -0.40 7.46
N TYR A 98 -12.68 -1.64 7.37
CA TYR A 98 -14.03 -2.10 7.72
C TYR A 98 -14.31 -2.14 9.23
N SER A 99 -13.33 -1.88 10.10
CA SER A 99 -13.55 -1.82 11.56
C SER A 99 -14.33 -0.56 11.98
N GLN A 100 -14.36 0.45 11.12
CA GLN A 100 -15.07 1.69 11.40
C GLN A 100 -16.57 1.51 11.15
N THR A 101 -17.40 1.96 12.10
CA THR A 101 -18.85 1.81 12.01
C THR A 101 -19.58 3.13 12.20
N TYR A 102 -20.82 3.20 11.72
CA TYR A 102 -21.72 4.30 11.98
C TYR A 102 -23.16 3.81 12.09
N SER A 103 -24.02 4.60 12.75
CA SER A 103 -25.45 4.27 12.82
C SER A 103 -26.18 4.78 11.57
N LEU A 104 -26.96 3.87 10.97
CA LEU A 104 -27.87 4.14 9.85
C LEU A 104 -29.26 3.69 10.23
N CYS A 105 -30.18 4.63 10.43
CA CYS A 105 -31.57 4.34 10.85
C CYS A 105 -31.65 3.41 12.08
N GLY A 106 -30.74 3.58 13.04
CA GLY A 106 -30.66 2.78 14.26
C GLY A 106 -29.91 1.45 14.14
N HIS A 107 -29.43 1.09 12.96
CA HIS A 107 -28.58 -0.09 12.74
C HIS A 107 -27.11 0.29 12.66
N GLU A 108 -26.25 -0.55 13.21
CA GLU A 108 -24.81 -0.41 13.04
C GLU A 108 -24.40 -0.85 11.64
N ASN A 109 -23.66 0.00 10.92
CA ASN A 109 -23.18 -0.26 9.58
C ASN A 109 -21.67 -0.10 9.53
N HIS A 110 -20.95 -1.10 9.01
CA HIS A 110 -19.52 -1.00 8.76
C HIS A 110 -19.26 -0.11 7.55
N MET A 111 -18.24 0.74 7.65
CA MET A 111 -17.85 1.59 6.54
C MET A 111 -17.29 0.76 5.39
N SER A 112 -17.87 0.95 4.21
CA SER A 112 -17.38 0.42 2.94
C SER A 112 -16.24 1.29 2.39
N PRO A 113 -15.50 0.83 1.36
CA PRO A 113 -14.56 1.67 0.61
C PRO A 113 -15.21 2.96 0.09
N ASP A 114 -16.47 2.89 -0.34
CA ASP A 114 -17.24 4.05 -0.81
C ASP A 114 -17.51 5.06 0.30
N ASP A 115 -17.82 4.59 1.52
CA ASP A 115 -18.00 5.46 2.67
C ASP A 115 -16.73 6.25 3.01
N HIS A 116 -15.59 5.56 3.03
CA HIS A 116 -14.28 6.20 3.28
C HIS A 116 -13.92 7.18 2.16
N TYR A 117 -14.11 6.80 0.91
CA TYR A 117 -13.85 7.65 -0.23
C TYR A 117 -14.76 8.88 -0.24
N GLN A 118 -16.05 8.71 0.10
CA GLN A 118 -16.98 9.84 0.22
C GLN A 118 -16.62 10.76 1.38
N ASP A 119 -16.13 10.23 2.51
CA ASP A 119 -15.66 11.04 3.63
C ASP A 119 -14.40 11.84 3.26
N LEU A 120 -13.49 11.27 2.47
CA LEU A 120 -12.35 11.99 1.89
C LEU A 120 -12.84 13.22 1.09
N LYS A 121 -13.81 13.03 0.19
CA LYS A 121 -14.39 14.13 -0.61
C LYS A 121 -15.02 15.20 0.26
N ARG A 122 -15.69 14.82 1.34
CA ARG A 122 -16.27 15.79 2.31
C ARG A 122 -15.20 16.64 2.98
N ILE A 123 -14.06 16.04 3.35
CA ILE A 123 -12.95 16.79 3.93
C ILE A 123 -12.29 17.69 2.89
N ILE A 124 -12.06 17.26 1.66
CA ILE A 124 -11.55 18.10 0.58
C ILE A 124 -12.49 19.30 0.35
N ALA A 125 -13.80 19.07 0.30
CA ALA A 125 -14.78 20.14 0.17
C ALA A 125 -14.74 21.13 1.35
N ALA A 126 -14.50 20.64 2.59
CA ALA A 126 -14.39 21.49 3.76
C ALA A 126 -13.10 22.32 3.78
N VAL A 127 -12.03 21.89 3.11
CA VAL A 127 -10.82 22.71 2.87
C VAL A 127 -11.17 23.97 2.08
N GLY A 128 -12.09 23.84 1.12
CA GLY A 128 -12.67 24.97 0.38
C GLY A 128 -11.63 25.81 -0.35
N GLY A 129 -10.59 25.21 -0.94
CA GLY A 129 -9.53 25.90 -1.68
C GLY A 129 -8.62 26.77 -0.82
N LYS A 130 -8.59 26.62 0.52
CA LYS A 130 -7.78 27.45 1.42
C LYS A 130 -6.37 26.89 1.65
N ALA A 131 -6.15 25.61 1.48
CA ALA A 131 -4.82 25.02 1.48
C ALA A 131 -4.04 25.51 0.24
N ARG A 132 -2.73 25.54 0.34
CA ARG A 132 -1.87 25.90 -0.79
C ARG A 132 -1.69 24.74 -1.75
N ARG A 133 -1.64 23.53 -1.22
CA ARG A 133 -1.56 22.28 -1.96
C ARG A 133 -2.31 21.20 -1.19
N ILE A 134 -2.95 20.29 -1.88
CA ILE A 134 -3.61 19.12 -1.29
C ILE A 134 -2.97 17.87 -1.87
N THR A 135 -2.41 17.04 -1.01
CA THR A 135 -1.91 15.70 -1.34
C THR A 135 -2.77 14.66 -0.62
N VAL A 136 -3.30 13.70 -1.36
CA VAL A 136 -4.02 12.56 -0.78
C VAL A 136 -3.06 11.38 -0.66
N ILE A 137 -2.90 10.85 0.55
CA ILE A 137 -2.21 9.58 0.81
C ILE A 137 -3.27 8.51 1.01
N MET A 138 -3.37 7.62 0.06
CA MET A 138 -4.32 6.51 0.04
C MET A 138 -3.54 5.22 -0.15
N PRO A 139 -3.06 4.57 0.95
CA PRO A 139 -2.20 3.41 0.86
C PRO A 139 -2.75 2.35 -0.10
N PHE A 140 -3.96 1.87 0.13
CA PHE A 140 -4.69 1.05 -0.83
C PHE A 140 -5.49 1.95 -1.76
N LEU A 141 -5.15 1.96 -3.04
CA LEU A 141 -5.81 2.83 -4.00
C LEU A 141 -7.27 2.38 -4.22
N TYR A 142 -8.22 3.31 -4.00
CA TYR A 142 -9.63 3.06 -4.18
C TYR A 142 -9.93 2.59 -5.61
N GLU A 143 -10.71 1.51 -5.74
CA GLU A 143 -11.08 0.85 -6.99
C GLU A 143 -9.87 0.43 -7.87
N SER A 144 -8.70 0.18 -7.28
CA SER A 144 -7.47 -0.15 -8.02
C SER A 144 -7.59 -1.36 -8.95
N ARG A 145 -8.45 -2.34 -8.61
CA ARG A 145 -8.70 -3.51 -9.46
C ARG A 145 -9.55 -3.22 -10.68
N GLN A 146 -10.30 -2.10 -10.68
CA GLN A 146 -11.10 -1.64 -11.82
C GLN A 146 -10.31 -0.61 -12.64
N HIS A 147 -9.11 -1.00 -13.08
CA HIS A 147 -8.14 -0.18 -13.82
C HIS A 147 -8.27 -0.27 -15.35
N LYS A 148 -8.97 -1.26 -15.86
CA LYS A 148 -9.18 -1.48 -17.31
C LYS A 148 -10.58 -2.03 -17.58
N ARG A 149 -11.03 -1.87 -18.83
CA ARG A 149 -12.28 -2.44 -19.34
C ARG A 149 -11.98 -3.60 -20.28
N THR A 150 -12.72 -4.66 -20.14
CA THR A 150 -12.72 -5.80 -21.09
C THR A 150 -14.08 -5.97 -21.76
N ALA A 151 -15.12 -5.36 -21.20
CA ALA A 151 -16.49 -5.40 -21.68
C ALA A 151 -17.21 -4.06 -21.42
N ARG A 152 -18.53 -4.09 -21.23
CA ARG A 152 -19.34 -2.94 -20.81
C ARG A 152 -19.27 -2.77 -19.29
N GLU A 153 -18.14 -2.27 -18.82
CA GLU A 153 -17.81 -2.11 -17.43
C GLU A 153 -17.55 -0.64 -17.11
N SER A 154 -17.74 -0.24 -15.87
CA SER A 154 -17.27 1.05 -15.39
C SER A 154 -15.73 1.07 -15.30
N LEU A 155 -15.13 2.25 -15.27
CA LEU A 155 -13.69 2.44 -15.09
C LEU A 155 -13.47 3.27 -13.83
N ASP A 156 -13.81 2.67 -12.68
CA ASP A 156 -14.00 3.39 -11.42
C ASP A 156 -12.72 3.98 -10.88
N CYS A 157 -11.59 3.29 -11.01
CA CYS A 157 -10.30 3.83 -10.59
C CYS A 157 -9.97 5.15 -11.31
N ALA A 158 -10.11 5.19 -12.63
CA ALA A 158 -9.82 6.40 -13.41
C ALA A 158 -10.80 7.53 -13.09
N LEU A 159 -12.09 7.21 -12.92
CA LEU A 159 -13.12 8.18 -12.57
C LEU A 159 -12.86 8.78 -11.18
N ALA A 160 -12.50 7.96 -10.20
CA ALA A 160 -12.17 8.40 -8.85
C ALA A 160 -10.95 9.35 -8.84
N LEU A 161 -9.87 9.00 -9.56
CA LEU A 161 -8.69 9.86 -9.67
C LEU A 161 -9.05 11.20 -10.30
N GLN A 162 -9.81 11.20 -11.39
CA GLN A 162 -10.27 12.43 -12.05
C GLN A 162 -11.19 13.27 -11.18
N GLU A 163 -12.03 12.64 -10.37
CA GLU A 163 -12.92 13.33 -9.43
C GLU A 163 -12.10 14.08 -8.36
N LEU A 164 -11.10 13.42 -7.74
CA LEU A 164 -10.21 14.05 -6.78
C LEU A 164 -9.46 15.25 -7.36
N VAL A 165 -8.92 15.10 -8.56
CA VAL A 165 -8.24 16.19 -9.29
C VAL A 165 -9.19 17.37 -9.55
N LYS A 166 -10.41 17.10 -10.02
CA LYS A 166 -11.45 18.15 -10.22
C LYS A 166 -11.83 18.85 -8.92
N MET A 167 -11.70 18.20 -7.78
CA MET A 167 -11.92 18.78 -6.46
C MET A 167 -10.73 19.60 -5.93
N GLY A 168 -9.62 19.67 -6.67
CA GLY A 168 -8.44 20.45 -6.32
C GLY A 168 -7.35 19.66 -5.60
N VAL A 169 -7.30 18.36 -5.76
CA VAL A 169 -6.17 17.53 -5.32
C VAL A 169 -5.03 17.68 -6.31
N ASP A 170 -3.85 18.06 -5.83
CA ASP A 170 -2.64 18.27 -6.64
C ASP A 170 -1.87 16.97 -6.83
N ASN A 171 -1.75 16.16 -5.77
CA ASN A 171 -0.97 14.93 -5.78
C ASN A 171 -1.72 13.78 -5.10
N ILE A 172 -1.49 12.57 -5.59
CA ILE A 172 -1.99 11.33 -5.00
C ILE A 172 -0.80 10.41 -4.76
N ILE A 173 -0.63 9.95 -3.54
CA ILE A 173 0.38 8.98 -3.12
C ILE A 173 -0.33 7.69 -2.73
N THR A 174 0.06 6.60 -3.36
CA THR A 174 -0.43 5.26 -3.03
C THR A 174 0.73 4.29 -2.87
N PHE A 175 0.46 3.10 -2.40
CA PHE A 175 1.47 2.06 -2.32
C PHE A 175 1.10 0.92 -3.26
N ASP A 176 2.08 0.43 -3.99
CA ASP A 176 1.99 -0.74 -4.85
C ASP A 176 0.66 -0.83 -5.64
N ALA A 177 0.37 0.21 -6.42
CA ALA A 177 -0.84 0.26 -7.21
C ALA A 177 -1.00 -1.01 -8.06
N HIS A 178 -2.20 -1.61 -8.06
CA HIS A 178 -2.48 -2.85 -8.78
C HIS A 178 -2.05 -2.78 -10.26
N ASP A 179 -2.30 -1.64 -10.90
CA ASP A 179 -1.72 -1.28 -12.19
C ASP A 179 -1.28 0.19 -12.17
N PRO A 180 0.04 0.48 -12.18
CA PRO A 180 0.53 1.86 -12.10
C PRO A 180 0.14 2.73 -13.31
N ARG A 181 -0.35 2.14 -14.42
CA ARG A 181 -0.82 2.88 -15.59
C ARG A 181 -2.09 3.68 -15.33
N VAL A 182 -2.77 3.49 -14.20
CA VAL A 182 -3.91 4.34 -13.79
C VAL A 182 -3.54 5.82 -13.71
N GLN A 183 -2.25 6.15 -13.48
CA GLN A 183 -1.74 7.52 -13.55
C GLN A 183 -2.03 8.22 -14.88
N ASN A 184 -2.17 7.47 -15.97
CA ASN A 184 -2.47 8.03 -17.29
C ASN A 184 -3.85 8.70 -17.36
N SER A 185 -4.74 8.46 -16.38
CA SER A 185 -6.03 9.13 -16.28
C SER A 185 -5.94 10.58 -15.80
N ILE A 186 -4.81 10.96 -15.18
CA ILE A 186 -4.54 12.28 -14.59
C ILE A 186 -3.14 12.80 -14.96
N PRO A 187 -2.81 12.96 -16.25
CA PRO A 187 -1.44 13.15 -16.73
C PRO A 187 -0.80 14.49 -16.32
N LEU A 188 -1.58 15.43 -15.81
CA LEU A 188 -1.09 16.75 -15.38
C LEU A 188 -0.94 16.88 -13.86
N ASN A 189 -1.29 15.84 -13.10
CA ASN A 189 -1.23 15.83 -11.65
C ASN A 189 -0.20 14.83 -11.14
N GLY A 190 0.34 15.09 -9.95
CA GLY A 190 1.28 14.17 -9.32
C GLY A 190 0.58 12.85 -8.94
N PHE A 191 1.19 11.74 -9.34
CA PHE A 191 0.79 10.41 -8.91
C PHE A 191 2.04 9.60 -8.58
N GLU A 192 2.13 9.13 -7.34
CA GLU A 192 3.25 8.34 -6.88
C GLU A 192 2.76 7.00 -6.34
N THR A 193 3.43 5.92 -6.75
CA THR A 193 3.21 4.59 -6.20
C THR A 193 4.50 4.08 -5.56
N VAL A 194 4.47 3.87 -4.25
CA VAL A 194 5.62 3.45 -3.45
C VAL A 194 5.59 1.94 -3.28
N GLN A 195 6.70 1.26 -3.57
CA GLN A 195 6.78 -0.18 -3.40
C GLN A 195 7.34 -0.56 -2.03
N ALA A 196 6.78 -1.62 -1.43
CA ALA A 196 7.20 -2.15 -0.13
C ALA A 196 8.37 -3.16 -0.21
N SER A 197 8.96 -3.35 -1.39
CA SER A 197 9.96 -4.38 -1.68
C SER A 197 11.15 -4.38 -0.73
N TYR A 198 11.68 -3.19 -0.41
CA TYR A 198 12.80 -3.05 0.53
C TYR A 198 12.45 -3.59 1.93
N GLN A 199 11.23 -3.33 2.40
CA GLN A 199 10.78 -3.77 3.72
C GLN A 199 10.62 -5.30 3.77
N PHE A 200 10.18 -5.91 2.70
CA PHE A 200 10.09 -7.37 2.59
C PHE A 200 11.48 -8.02 2.66
N ILE A 201 12.42 -7.52 1.86
CA ILE A 201 13.80 -8.03 1.84
C ILE A 201 14.45 -7.88 3.22
N LYS A 202 14.38 -6.69 3.82
CA LYS A 202 14.92 -6.41 5.16
C LYS A 202 14.32 -7.35 6.21
N ASN A 203 13.01 -7.58 6.16
CA ASN A 203 12.35 -8.44 7.13
C ASN A 203 12.70 -9.92 6.92
N LEU A 204 12.76 -10.39 5.67
CA LEU A 204 13.20 -11.76 5.36
C LEU A 204 14.60 -12.03 5.89
N LEU A 205 15.57 -11.16 5.62
CA LEU A 205 16.94 -11.28 6.10
C LEU A 205 17.04 -11.34 7.64
N ARG A 206 16.16 -10.61 8.32
CA ARG A 206 16.16 -10.60 9.79
C ARG A 206 15.51 -11.84 10.40
N THR A 207 14.45 -12.36 9.77
CA THR A 207 13.65 -13.48 10.30
C THR A 207 14.15 -14.84 9.87
N GLU A 208 14.91 -14.90 8.80
CA GLU A 208 15.44 -16.13 8.19
C GLU A 208 16.97 -15.99 7.96
N PRO A 209 17.79 -16.12 9.02
CA PRO A 209 19.24 -15.87 8.92
C PRO A 209 19.98 -16.87 8.01
N ASP A 210 19.37 -18.03 7.72
CA ASP A 210 19.94 -19.08 6.87
C ASP A 210 19.62 -18.92 5.38
N LEU A 211 19.02 -17.79 4.98
CA LEU A 211 18.73 -17.54 3.58
C LEU A 211 20.00 -17.28 2.77
N GLN A 212 20.10 -17.99 1.66
CA GLN A 212 21.13 -17.76 0.65
C GLN A 212 20.51 -17.06 -0.55
N ILE A 213 20.88 -15.78 -0.73
CA ILE A 213 20.33 -14.94 -1.81
C ILE A 213 21.24 -15.04 -3.03
N ASP A 214 21.08 -16.10 -3.77
CA ASP A 214 21.70 -16.33 -5.08
C ASP A 214 20.80 -17.22 -5.96
N SER A 215 21.03 -17.24 -7.27
CA SER A 215 20.18 -17.96 -8.25
C SER A 215 20.19 -19.47 -8.10
N ASN A 216 21.14 -20.07 -7.38
CA ASN A 216 21.16 -21.51 -7.12
C ASN A 216 20.22 -21.90 -5.98
N HIS A 217 20.00 -20.99 -5.01
CA HIS A 217 19.29 -21.29 -3.79
C HIS A 217 17.95 -20.59 -3.66
N MET A 218 17.69 -19.55 -4.47
CA MET A 218 16.46 -18.76 -4.37
C MET A 218 15.93 -18.34 -5.73
N MET A 219 14.60 -18.17 -5.81
CA MET A 219 13.90 -17.67 -6.99
C MET A 219 12.73 -16.80 -6.59
N VAL A 220 12.47 -15.75 -7.39
CA VAL A 220 11.28 -14.91 -7.24
C VAL A 220 10.16 -15.44 -8.13
N ILE A 221 8.94 -15.50 -7.58
CA ILE A 221 7.78 -16.08 -8.27
C ILE A 221 6.68 -15.03 -8.41
N SER A 222 6.21 -14.85 -9.64
CA SER A 222 4.94 -14.15 -9.90
C SER A 222 3.79 -15.15 -9.85
N PRO A 223 2.74 -14.91 -9.07
CA PRO A 223 1.58 -15.80 -8.99
C PRO A 223 0.74 -15.81 -10.28
N ASP A 224 0.82 -14.76 -11.08
CA ASP A 224 0.14 -14.64 -12.38
C ASP A 224 0.80 -13.55 -13.25
N GLU A 225 0.18 -13.24 -14.39
CA GLU A 225 0.67 -12.22 -15.33
C GLU A 225 0.64 -10.80 -14.73
N GLY A 226 -0.31 -10.50 -13.83
CA GLY A 226 -0.45 -9.20 -13.19
C GLY A 226 0.69 -8.85 -12.26
N GLY A 227 1.23 -9.83 -11.53
CA GLY A 227 2.34 -9.68 -10.60
C GLY A 227 3.72 -9.61 -11.27
N MET A 228 3.83 -9.89 -12.57
CA MET A 228 5.12 -10.06 -13.25
C MET A 228 6.05 -8.86 -13.13
N GLY A 229 5.53 -7.64 -13.24
CA GLY A 229 6.35 -6.41 -13.11
C GLY A 229 7.01 -6.28 -11.73
N ARG A 230 6.29 -6.65 -10.66
CA ARG A 230 6.81 -6.67 -9.27
C ARG A 230 7.88 -7.74 -9.09
N ALA A 231 7.61 -8.94 -9.62
CA ALA A 231 8.56 -10.05 -9.54
C ALA A 231 9.87 -9.73 -10.27
N ILE A 232 9.79 -9.15 -11.48
CA ILE A 232 10.96 -8.70 -12.24
C ILE A 232 11.76 -7.67 -11.44
N TYR A 233 11.09 -6.69 -10.84
CA TYR A 233 11.77 -5.66 -10.05
C TYR A 233 12.56 -6.27 -8.89
N ILE A 234 11.94 -7.14 -8.08
CA ILE A 234 12.63 -7.79 -6.95
C ILE A 234 13.72 -8.74 -7.41
N ALA A 235 13.47 -9.53 -8.45
CA ALA A 235 14.47 -10.42 -9.01
C ALA A 235 15.73 -9.65 -9.46
N ASN A 236 15.55 -8.52 -10.14
CA ASN A 236 16.66 -7.68 -10.57
C ASN A 236 17.41 -7.06 -9.39
N VAL A 237 16.70 -6.58 -8.36
CA VAL A 237 17.33 -5.99 -7.15
C VAL A 237 18.16 -7.02 -6.41
N LEU A 238 17.71 -8.29 -6.35
CA LEU A 238 18.39 -9.36 -5.63
C LEU A 238 19.36 -10.17 -6.51
N GLY A 239 19.40 -9.95 -7.83
CA GLY A 239 20.19 -10.75 -8.75
C GLY A 239 19.72 -12.21 -8.86
N LEU A 240 18.40 -12.44 -8.78
CA LEU A 240 17.79 -13.75 -8.77
C LEU A 240 17.09 -14.08 -10.10
N ASP A 241 16.89 -15.37 -10.35
CA ASP A 241 15.98 -15.83 -11.40
C ASP A 241 14.52 -15.56 -11.03
N MET A 242 13.67 -15.43 -12.05
CA MET A 242 12.23 -15.28 -11.89
C MET A 242 11.50 -16.43 -12.56
N GLY A 243 10.43 -16.90 -11.89
CA GLY A 243 9.44 -17.79 -12.47
C GLY A 243 8.05 -17.19 -12.38
N MET A 244 7.11 -17.67 -13.17
CA MET A 244 5.72 -17.24 -13.11
C MET A 244 4.75 -18.39 -13.32
N PHE A 245 3.55 -18.24 -12.78
CA PHE A 245 2.43 -19.12 -13.07
C PHE A 245 1.51 -18.49 -14.11
N TYR A 246 1.13 -19.27 -15.08
CA TYR A 246 0.19 -18.88 -16.11
C TYR A 246 -1.11 -19.68 -15.97
N LYS A 247 -2.24 -18.98 -15.89
CA LYS A 247 -3.58 -19.57 -15.82
C LYS A 247 -4.10 -19.80 -17.23
N ARG A 248 -3.91 -20.99 -17.78
CA ARG A 248 -4.52 -21.35 -19.06
C ARG A 248 -6.02 -21.57 -18.89
N ARG A 249 -6.82 -20.76 -19.61
CA ARG A 249 -8.28 -20.84 -19.60
C ARG A 249 -8.78 -21.60 -20.80
N ASP A 250 -9.85 -22.39 -20.59
CA ASP A 250 -10.57 -23.02 -21.71
C ASP A 250 -11.58 -22.01 -22.27
N TYR A 251 -11.22 -21.41 -23.40
CA TYR A 251 -12.09 -20.47 -24.10
C TYR A 251 -13.21 -21.15 -24.88
N THR A 252 -13.24 -22.50 -24.94
CA THR A 252 -14.31 -23.26 -25.62
C THR A 252 -15.53 -23.44 -24.72
N ARG A 253 -15.40 -23.20 -23.42
CA ARG A 253 -16.47 -23.38 -22.43
C ARG A 253 -16.62 -22.15 -21.56
N VAL A 254 -17.88 -21.84 -21.22
CA VAL A 254 -18.23 -20.81 -20.25
C VAL A 254 -19.01 -21.46 -19.11
N VAL A 255 -18.50 -21.37 -17.88
CA VAL A 255 -19.15 -21.90 -16.68
C VAL A 255 -19.34 -20.70 -15.72
N ASN A 256 -20.59 -20.45 -15.33
CA ASN A 256 -20.95 -19.30 -14.47
C ASN A 256 -20.42 -17.95 -14.99
N GLY A 257 -20.48 -17.72 -16.32
CA GLY A 257 -20.04 -16.48 -16.94
C GLY A 257 -18.51 -16.31 -17.05
N ARG A 258 -17.72 -17.35 -16.73
CA ARG A 258 -16.24 -17.34 -16.81
C ARG A 258 -15.72 -18.56 -17.57
N ASN A 259 -14.61 -18.37 -18.26
CA ASN A 259 -13.88 -19.50 -18.86
C ASN A 259 -13.15 -20.26 -17.75
N PRO A 260 -13.37 -21.59 -17.60
CA PRO A 260 -12.74 -22.37 -16.55
C PRO A 260 -11.21 -22.41 -16.75
N ILE A 261 -10.47 -22.42 -15.63
CA ILE A 261 -9.02 -22.61 -15.64
C ILE A 261 -8.75 -24.09 -15.88
N VAL A 262 -8.00 -24.40 -16.93
CA VAL A 262 -7.69 -25.80 -17.33
C VAL A 262 -6.37 -26.26 -16.76
N ALA A 263 -5.41 -25.36 -16.58
CA ALA A 263 -4.10 -25.68 -16.03
C ALA A 263 -3.42 -24.45 -15.43
N HIS A 264 -2.65 -24.69 -14.37
CA HIS A 264 -1.66 -23.76 -13.84
C HIS A 264 -0.30 -24.21 -14.36
N GLU A 265 0.19 -23.58 -15.42
CA GLU A 265 1.49 -23.90 -15.99
C GLU A 265 2.56 -23.00 -15.36
N PHE A 266 3.68 -23.61 -14.97
CA PHE A 266 4.83 -22.88 -14.46
C PHE A 266 5.81 -22.58 -15.59
N LEU A 267 6.22 -21.33 -15.71
CA LEU A 267 7.24 -20.85 -16.63
C LEU A 267 8.45 -20.39 -15.82
N GLY A 268 9.56 -21.06 -15.94
CA GLY A 268 10.80 -20.75 -15.21
C GLY A 268 11.77 -21.93 -15.22
N THR A 269 12.91 -21.74 -14.57
CA THR A 269 13.91 -22.79 -14.35
C THR A 269 13.47 -23.74 -13.22
N SER A 270 14.26 -24.78 -12.91
CA SER A 270 13.94 -25.71 -11.82
C SER A 270 13.81 -24.98 -10.48
N VAL A 271 12.78 -25.33 -9.72
CA VAL A 271 12.52 -24.84 -8.35
C VAL A 271 12.99 -25.84 -7.29
N GLU A 272 13.46 -27.02 -7.70
CA GLU A 272 13.84 -28.08 -6.79
C GLU A 272 14.96 -27.65 -5.84
N GLY A 273 14.73 -27.84 -4.56
CA GLY A 273 15.65 -27.48 -3.48
C GLY A 273 15.83 -25.97 -3.21
N LYS A 274 15.22 -25.10 -4.01
CA LYS A 274 15.34 -23.66 -3.85
C LYS A 274 14.26 -23.07 -2.93
N ASP A 275 14.56 -21.92 -2.34
CA ASP A 275 13.61 -21.09 -1.61
C ASP A 275 12.87 -20.18 -2.59
N MET A 276 11.57 -20.01 -2.36
CA MET A 276 10.69 -19.22 -3.24
C MET A 276 10.18 -17.98 -2.54
N ILE A 277 10.28 -16.84 -3.21
CA ILE A 277 9.59 -15.59 -2.81
C ILE A 277 8.44 -15.37 -3.78
N ILE A 278 7.22 -15.62 -3.35
CA ILE A 278 6.02 -15.25 -4.11
C ILE A 278 5.73 -13.78 -3.80
N ILE A 279 5.63 -12.95 -4.84
CA ILE A 279 5.39 -11.51 -4.69
C ILE A 279 4.10 -11.10 -5.40
N ASP A 280 3.24 -10.36 -4.69
CA ASP A 280 2.01 -9.81 -5.23
C ASP A 280 1.70 -8.44 -4.57
N ASP A 281 0.72 -7.70 -5.10
CA ASP A 281 0.24 -6.46 -4.47
C ASP A 281 -0.67 -6.76 -3.27
N MET A 282 -1.53 -7.75 -3.38
CA MET A 282 -2.49 -8.05 -2.31
C MET A 282 -2.83 -9.53 -2.17
N ILE A 283 -3.15 -9.92 -0.94
CA ILE A 283 -3.87 -11.14 -0.63
C ILE A 283 -5.34 -10.77 -0.40
N SER A 284 -6.25 -11.19 -1.30
CA SER A 284 -7.69 -11.10 -1.09
C SER A 284 -8.19 -12.33 -0.32
N SER A 285 -8.76 -13.35 -0.98
CA SER A 285 -9.14 -14.61 -0.33
C SER A 285 -7.95 -15.54 -0.01
N GLY A 286 -6.81 -15.32 -0.64
CA GLY A 286 -5.61 -16.14 -0.50
C GLY A 286 -5.57 -17.41 -1.35
N GLU A 287 -6.66 -17.79 -2.03
CA GLU A 287 -6.73 -19.03 -2.80
C GLU A 287 -5.63 -19.11 -3.86
N SER A 288 -5.50 -18.08 -4.68
CA SER A 288 -4.55 -18.06 -5.79
C SER A 288 -3.10 -18.24 -5.32
N VAL A 289 -2.69 -17.51 -4.28
CA VAL A 289 -1.31 -17.59 -3.78
C VAL A 289 -1.02 -18.91 -3.08
N LEU A 290 -2.02 -19.49 -2.39
CA LEU A 290 -1.87 -20.80 -1.74
C LEU A 290 -1.83 -21.96 -2.76
N GLU A 291 -2.59 -21.86 -3.86
CA GLU A 291 -2.49 -22.81 -4.99
C GLU A 291 -1.10 -22.79 -5.61
N VAL A 292 -0.54 -21.58 -5.84
CA VAL A 292 0.84 -21.41 -6.34
C VAL A 292 1.84 -22.00 -5.35
N ALA A 293 1.71 -21.73 -4.05
CA ALA A 293 2.59 -22.31 -3.03
C ALA A 293 2.55 -23.84 -3.02
N SER A 294 1.36 -24.43 -3.07
CA SER A 294 1.18 -25.88 -3.16
C SER A 294 1.84 -26.47 -4.42
N ALA A 295 1.65 -25.82 -5.57
CA ALA A 295 2.23 -26.27 -6.83
C ALA A 295 3.77 -26.17 -6.83
N LEU A 296 4.35 -25.18 -6.16
CA LEU A 296 5.81 -25.06 -5.97
C LEU A 296 6.34 -26.17 -5.05
N LYS A 297 5.64 -26.47 -3.96
CA LYS A 297 6.00 -27.58 -3.06
C LYS A 297 5.99 -28.93 -3.77
N GLN A 298 4.98 -29.19 -4.60
CA GLN A 298 4.92 -30.42 -5.41
C GLN A 298 6.09 -30.56 -6.41
N ARG A 299 6.70 -29.42 -6.79
CA ARG A 299 7.90 -29.36 -7.65
C ARG A 299 9.23 -29.39 -6.88
N GLY A 300 9.18 -29.59 -5.54
CA GLY A 300 10.36 -29.75 -4.72
C GLY A 300 10.93 -28.44 -4.14
N ALA A 301 10.18 -27.34 -4.12
CA ALA A 301 10.63 -26.11 -3.46
C ALA A 301 10.88 -26.34 -1.97
N ARG A 302 11.98 -25.77 -1.43
CA ARG A 302 12.41 -25.94 -0.04
C ARG A 302 11.56 -25.11 0.93
N LYS A 303 11.67 -23.80 0.88
CA LYS A 303 10.87 -22.86 1.67
C LYS A 303 10.06 -21.97 0.74
N ILE A 304 8.90 -21.52 1.22
CA ILE A 304 8.04 -20.61 0.49
C ILE A 304 7.68 -19.42 1.37
N PHE A 305 8.02 -18.22 0.89
CA PHE A 305 7.73 -16.93 1.48
C PHE A 305 6.75 -16.18 0.59
N ILE A 306 5.66 -15.71 1.17
CA ILE A 306 4.66 -14.90 0.47
C ILE A 306 4.87 -13.46 0.92
N CYS A 307 5.10 -12.54 -0.02
CA CYS A 307 5.29 -11.12 0.22
C CYS A 307 4.24 -10.33 -0.54
N THR A 308 3.37 -9.63 0.17
CA THR A 308 2.33 -8.80 -0.44
C THR A 308 2.20 -7.48 0.29
N THR A 309 1.96 -6.40 -0.44
CA THR A 309 1.79 -5.09 0.17
C THR A 309 0.53 -5.05 1.03
N PHE A 310 -0.57 -5.65 0.58
CA PHE A 310 -1.84 -5.62 1.29
C PHE A 310 -2.35 -7.01 1.65
N GLY A 311 -2.44 -7.29 2.93
CA GLY A 311 -3.09 -8.50 3.44
C GLY A 311 -4.55 -8.22 3.79
N LEU A 312 -5.49 -8.38 2.83
CA LEU A 312 -6.91 -8.15 3.10
C LEU A 312 -7.55 -9.35 3.80
N PHE A 313 -7.10 -10.56 3.54
CA PHE A 313 -7.56 -11.82 4.12
C PHE A 313 -9.09 -11.93 4.22
N THR A 314 -9.79 -11.60 3.14
CA THR A 314 -11.26 -11.50 3.09
C THR A 314 -12.00 -12.80 3.44
N SER A 315 -11.32 -13.94 3.42
CA SER A 315 -11.85 -15.26 3.78
C SER A 315 -11.26 -15.81 5.09
N GLY A 316 -10.65 -14.94 5.92
CA GLY A 316 -9.99 -15.33 7.17
C GLY A 316 -8.66 -16.06 6.97
N MET A 317 -8.10 -16.57 8.07
CA MET A 317 -6.75 -17.16 8.10
C MET A 317 -6.71 -18.69 8.05
N GLU A 318 -7.84 -19.37 8.20
CA GLU A 318 -7.87 -20.85 8.31
C GLU A 318 -7.14 -21.58 7.19
N LYS A 319 -7.23 -21.07 5.95
CA LYS A 319 -6.53 -21.69 4.80
C LYS A 319 -5.01 -21.52 4.91
N PHE A 320 -4.55 -20.38 5.43
CA PHE A 320 -3.14 -20.11 5.67
C PHE A 320 -2.61 -20.93 6.84
N ASP A 321 -3.38 -21.08 7.93
CA ASP A 321 -3.01 -21.94 9.06
C ASP A 321 -2.82 -23.38 8.62
N LYS A 322 -3.73 -23.90 7.81
CA LYS A 322 -3.59 -25.26 7.21
C LYS A 322 -2.37 -25.37 6.31
N ALA A 323 -2.14 -24.38 5.45
CA ALA A 323 -1.00 -24.39 4.54
C ALA A 323 0.34 -24.32 5.31
N TYR A 324 0.39 -23.55 6.40
CA TYR A 324 1.55 -23.48 7.29
C TYR A 324 1.77 -24.81 8.03
N ALA A 325 0.72 -25.37 8.62
CA ALA A 325 0.79 -26.64 9.34
C ALA A 325 1.24 -27.81 8.45
N CYS A 326 0.83 -27.81 7.16
CA CYS A 326 1.26 -28.81 6.17
C CYS A 326 2.65 -28.50 5.57
N GLY A 327 3.31 -27.42 5.94
CA GLY A 327 4.61 -27.03 5.41
C GLY A 327 4.57 -26.48 3.98
N ASN A 328 3.40 -26.13 3.44
CA ASN A 328 3.25 -25.56 2.11
C ASN A 328 3.73 -24.09 2.06
N ILE A 329 3.68 -23.37 3.16
CA ILE A 329 4.22 -22.03 3.31
C ILE A 329 5.07 -21.94 4.57
N ASN A 330 6.05 -21.06 4.58
CA ASN A 330 6.90 -20.83 5.74
C ASN A 330 6.62 -19.47 6.40
N ARG A 331 6.36 -18.41 5.60
CA ARG A 331 6.00 -17.09 6.10
C ARG A 331 5.10 -16.34 5.14
N VAL A 332 4.30 -15.46 5.72
CA VAL A 332 3.52 -14.46 5.00
C VAL A 332 3.96 -13.08 5.51
N LEU A 333 4.49 -12.26 4.63
CA LEU A 333 4.90 -10.89 4.93
C LEU A 333 3.93 -9.93 4.26
N THR A 334 3.38 -9.02 5.06
CA THR A 334 2.53 -7.94 4.55
C THR A 334 2.86 -6.64 5.29
N THR A 335 2.31 -5.54 4.85
CA THR A 335 2.50 -4.23 5.50
C THR A 335 1.35 -3.92 6.44
N ASN A 336 1.56 -2.96 7.34
CA ASN A 336 0.51 -2.39 8.18
C ASN A 336 0.06 -1.02 7.66
N LEU A 337 0.08 -0.83 6.36
CA LEU A 337 -0.38 0.40 5.69
C LEU A 337 -1.91 0.55 5.72
N ILE A 338 -2.61 -0.57 5.89
CA ILE A 338 -4.07 -0.66 6.01
C ILE A 338 -4.43 -1.28 7.35
N TYR A 339 -5.69 -1.15 7.73
CA TYR A 339 -6.22 -1.81 8.93
C TYR A 339 -5.94 -3.31 8.90
N GLN A 340 -5.50 -3.81 10.04
CA GLN A 340 -5.30 -5.23 10.31
C GLN A 340 -5.97 -5.58 11.64
N PRO A 341 -6.82 -6.61 11.70
CA PRO A 341 -7.39 -7.07 12.96
C PRO A 341 -6.30 -7.61 13.90
N GLU A 342 -6.49 -7.44 15.21
CA GLU A 342 -5.50 -7.82 16.22
C GLU A 342 -5.11 -9.30 16.16
N GLU A 343 -6.03 -10.15 15.77
CA GLU A 343 -5.82 -11.60 15.61
C GLU A 343 -4.69 -11.89 14.60
N LEU A 344 -4.58 -11.10 13.53
CA LEU A 344 -3.50 -11.24 12.55
C LEU A 344 -2.12 -10.87 13.11
N LEU A 345 -2.06 -9.98 14.10
CA LEU A 345 -0.81 -9.54 14.72
C LEU A 345 -0.19 -10.63 15.60
N THR A 346 -0.97 -11.61 16.03
CA THR A 346 -0.56 -12.70 16.93
C THR A 346 -0.14 -13.98 16.22
N VAL A 347 -0.37 -14.06 14.90
CA VAL A 347 -0.06 -15.26 14.10
C VAL A 347 1.45 -15.39 13.88
N SER A 348 2.03 -16.51 14.31
CA SER A 348 3.49 -16.73 14.37
C SER A 348 4.21 -16.71 13.00
N TYR A 349 3.53 -17.06 11.92
CA TYR A 349 4.09 -17.08 10.57
C TYR A 349 3.77 -15.82 9.76
N THR A 350 2.91 -14.92 10.29
CA THR A 350 2.56 -13.66 9.64
C THR A 350 3.36 -12.53 10.26
N HIS A 351 4.08 -11.77 9.43
CA HIS A 351 4.84 -10.62 9.87
C HIS A 351 4.24 -9.36 9.24
N LEU A 352 3.59 -8.57 10.12
CA LEU A 352 3.08 -7.24 9.82
C LEU A 352 4.11 -6.23 10.31
N ARG A 353 4.84 -5.58 9.40
CA ARG A 353 5.71 -4.47 9.81
C ARG A 353 5.60 -3.29 8.87
N ALA A 354 5.23 -2.18 9.49
CA ALA A 354 5.45 -0.86 8.96
C ALA A 354 6.93 -0.50 8.98
N HIS A 355 7.25 0.49 8.22
CA HIS A 355 8.48 1.24 8.22
C HIS A 355 9.14 1.30 9.61
N GLU A 356 10.02 0.39 9.90
CA GLU A 356 11.07 0.64 10.86
C GLU A 356 12.08 1.57 10.19
N THR A 357 12.31 2.65 10.85
CA THR A 357 13.13 3.75 10.40
C THR A 357 14.60 3.38 10.24
N ARG A 358 15.31 4.14 9.46
CA ARG A 358 16.72 4.06 9.05
C ARG A 358 17.76 3.99 10.17
N HIS A 359 17.37 3.84 11.44
CA HIS A 359 18.26 3.84 12.59
C HIS A 359 18.79 2.45 13.02
N ASP A 360 18.40 1.39 12.28
CA ASP A 360 18.88 0.03 12.52
C ASP A 360 19.83 -0.46 11.39
N LEU A 361 20.51 0.47 10.74
CA LEU A 361 21.62 0.19 9.83
C LEU A 361 22.93 0.59 10.49
#